data_fe212d8d6dbfc1c23171886579efc10a
#
_entry.id   fe212d8d6dbfc1c23171886579efc10a
#
_cell.length_a   1.000
_cell.length_b   1.000
_cell.length_c   1.000
_cell.angle_alpha   90.00
_cell.angle_beta   90.00
_cell.angle_gamma   90.00
#
_symmetry.space_group_name_H-M   'P 1'
#
loop_
_entity.id
_entity.type
_entity.pdbx_description
1 polymer ?
#
loop_
_entity_poly.entity_id
_entity_poly.type
_entity_poly.pdbx_seq_one_letter_code
_entity_poly.pdbx_strand_id
1 'polypeptide(L)'
;MCPKNESSEHKNEKPDDMEQISDDELIPDDESLILVEEILQEQAEEVEAESEPDFSDESVFPSFQKGKNVAKAMDATQIYLSEIGFSPLLSAEEEVYYSKLALSGDIAARKKMIESNLRLVVKISRRYLNRGLPLLDLIEEGNLGLMKAVEKFDPDRGFRFSTYATWWIRQTIERAIMNQTRTIRLPIHVVKELNIYLRAARQLTQKLDHEPSAEEIAEMVDKPLEDVEKLLGLNDKVTSVDTPIGFEENKSLLDTIADENSVNPAELLTDENLRTHIENLLGELSENQQQVIARRFGLRGFEKATLEEVGKEINLTRERVRQIQVEALKTLRGLLEKVGLTQEDLF
;
A
#
# COMPACT_ATOMS: atom_id res chain seq x y z
N MET A 1 31.01 -20.16 45.71
CA MET A 1 29.64 -20.30 45.18
C MET A 1 29.28 -19.00 44.49
N CYS A 2 29.49 -18.93 43.19
CA CYS A 2 29.05 -17.79 42.34
C CYS A 2 27.64 -18.08 41.84
N PRO A 3 26.73 -17.10 41.79
CA PRO A 3 25.58 -17.16 40.92
C PRO A 3 25.91 -16.58 39.54
N LYS A 4 25.42 -17.28 38.54
CA LYS A 4 25.60 -17.09 37.11
C LYS A 4 24.94 -15.79 36.64
N ASN A 5 25.65 -15.04 35.80
CA ASN A 5 25.10 -14.01 34.90
C ASN A 5 24.12 -14.65 33.92
N GLU A 6 22.87 -14.22 33.94
CA GLU A 6 21.94 -14.39 32.85
C GLU A 6 22.09 -13.18 31.91
N SER A 7 22.73 -13.45 30.80
CA SER A 7 22.78 -12.56 29.65
C SER A 7 21.40 -12.53 29.00
N SER A 8 20.77 -11.37 29.01
CA SER A 8 19.57 -11.06 28.22
C SER A 8 19.92 -11.09 26.72
N GLU A 9 19.58 -12.17 26.06
CA GLU A 9 19.53 -12.26 24.61
C GLU A 9 18.44 -11.33 24.07
N HIS A 10 18.87 -10.23 23.45
CA HIS A 10 18.02 -9.51 22.51
C HIS A 10 17.72 -10.46 21.34
N LYS A 11 16.53 -11.00 21.32
CA LYS A 11 15.96 -11.63 20.13
C LYS A 11 15.80 -10.53 19.08
N ASN A 12 16.67 -10.58 18.07
CA ASN A 12 16.42 -9.97 16.78
C ASN A 12 15.21 -10.72 16.19
N GLU A 13 14.04 -10.14 16.28
CA GLU A 13 12.90 -10.50 15.45
C GLU A 13 13.28 -10.14 14.02
N LYS A 14 13.47 -11.17 13.20
CA LYS A 14 13.57 -11.04 11.76
C LYS A 14 12.24 -10.46 11.26
N PRO A 15 12.27 -9.54 10.28
CA PRO A 15 11.03 -9.09 9.64
C PRO A 15 10.36 -10.30 8.98
N ASP A 16 9.05 -10.34 9.19
CA ASP A 16 8.08 -11.33 8.75
C ASP A 16 8.44 -12.01 7.43
N ASP A 17 8.47 -13.32 7.47
CA ASP A 17 8.36 -14.18 6.30
C ASP A 17 7.09 -13.75 5.55
N MET A 18 7.26 -13.05 4.43
CA MET A 18 6.22 -12.88 3.43
C MET A 18 5.84 -14.31 2.99
N GLU A 19 4.77 -14.85 3.55
CA GLU A 19 4.09 -16.01 3.00
C GLU A 19 3.76 -15.68 1.54
N GLN A 20 4.58 -16.20 0.65
CA GLN A 20 4.23 -16.31 -0.75
C GLN A 20 3.06 -17.30 -0.77
N ILE A 21 1.85 -16.76 -0.79
CA ILE A 21 0.63 -17.55 -1.07
C ILE A 21 0.91 -18.20 -2.43
N SER A 22 1.17 -19.49 -2.39
CA SER A 22 1.40 -20.29 -3.59
C SER A 22 0.17 -20.21 -4.48
N ASP A 23 0.35 -20.20 -5.80
CA ASP A 23 -0.76 -20.19 -6.77
C ASP A 23 -1.73 -21.38 -6.59
N ASP A 24 -1.34 -22.40 -5.83
CA ASP A 24 -2.15 -23.59 -5.46
C ASP A 24 -3.20 -23.31 -4.37
N GLU A 25 -3.04 -22.29 -3.52
CA GLU A 25 -4.08 -21.86 -2.54
C GLU A 25 -5.29 -21.17 -3.17
N LEU A 26 -5.29 -20.97 -4.48
CA LEU A 26 -6.38 -20.37 -5.26
C LEU A 26 -7.20 -21.40 -6.04
N ILE A 27 -6.93 -22.69 -5.82
CA ILE A 27 -7.86 -23.73 -6.22
C ILE A 27 -9.01 -23.64 -5.20
N PRO A 28 -10.24 -23.30 -5.63
CA PRO A 28 -11.37 -23.38 -4.71
C PRO A 28 -11.43 -24.81 -4.18
N ASP A 29 -11.41 -24.99 -2.85
CA ASP A 29 -11.70 -26.27 -2.20
C ASP A 29 -13.04 -26.77 -2.74
N ASP A 30 -13.29 -28.08 -2.67
CA ASP A 30 -14.54 -28.69 -3.17
C ASP A 30 -15.79 -27.97 -2.62
N GLU A 31 -15.76 -27.41 -1.40
CA GLU A 31 -16.82 -26.58 -0.83
C GLU A 31 -16.99 -25.24 -1.56
N SER A 32 -15.90 -24.61 -1.98
CA SER A 32 -15.97 -23.36 -2.74
C SER A 32 -16.34 -23.59 -4.22
N LEU A 33 -16.12 -24.79 -4.76
CA LEU A 33 -16.66 -25.20 -6.06
C LEU A 33 -18.18 -25.37 -6.02
N ILE A 34 -18.74 -25.92 -4.93
CA ILE A 34 -20.18 -26.01 -4.72
C ILE A 34 -20.80 -24.62 -4.61
N LEU A 35 -20.17 -23.71 -3.86
CA LEU A 35 -20.61 -22.32 -3.75
C LEU A 35 -20.52 -21.59 -5.09
N VAL A 36 -19.53 -21.91 -5.92
CA VAL A 36 -19.38 -21.38 -7.28
C VAL A 36 -20.48 -21.96 -8.18
N GLU A 37 -20.88 -23.22 -8.01
CA GLU A 37 -22.01 -23.84 -8.73
C GLU A 37 -23.33 -23.17 -8.36
N GLU A 38 -23.59 -22.88 -7.07
CA GLU A 38 -24.76 -22.13 -6.61
C GLU A 38 -24.80 -20.70 -7.17
N ILE A 39 -23.65 -19.98 -7.11
CA ILE A 39 -23.53 -18.64 -7.71
C ILE A 39 -23.66 -18.67 -9.24
N LEU A 40 -23.18 -19.72 -9.90
CA LEU A 40 -23.34 -19.92 -11.33
C LEU A 40 -24.78 -20.24 -11.70
N GLN A 41 -25.53 -20.97 -10.86
CA GLN A 41 -26.96 -21.22 -11.04
C GLN A 41 -27.79 -19.93 -10.84
N GLU A 42 -27.55 -19.16 -9.76
CA GLU A 42 -28.18 -17.85 -9.56
C GLU A 42 -27.87 -16.87 -10.70
N GLN A 43 -26.61 -16.81 -11.16
CA GLN A 43 -26.22 -15.96 -12.28
C GLN A 43 -26.71 -16.47 -13.64
N ALA A 44 -26.92 -17.77 -13.81
CA ALA A 44 -27.55 -18.32 -15.02
C ALA A 44 -29.03 -17.92 -15.09
N GLU A 45 -29.74 -17.90 -13.97
CA GLU A 45 -31.13 -17.42 -13.89
C GLU A 45 -31.19 -15.90 -14.11
N GLU A 46 -30.24 -15.10 -13.62
CA GLU A 46 -30.15 -13.66 -13.94
C GLU A 46 -29.74 -13.39 -15.38
N VAL A 47 -28.89 -14.23 -16.00
CA VAL A 47 -28.47 -14.09 -17.41
C VAL A 47 -29.55 -14.57 -18.38
N GLU A 48 -30.43 -15.51 -18.00
CA GLU A 48 -31.63 -15.84 -18.77
C GLU A 48 -32.71 -14.74 -18.69
N ALA A 49 -32.73 -13.93 -17.62
CA ALA A 49 -33.57 -12.76 -17.46
C ALA A 49 -33.04 -11.51 -18.20
N GLU A 50 -31.73 -11.34 -18.33
CA GLU A 50 -31.10 -10.39 -19.25
C GLU A 50 -30.81 -11.14 -20.56
N SER A 51 -31.64 -10.94 -21.56
CA SER A 51 -31.54 -11.44 -22.94
C SER A 51 -30.12 -11.79 -23.36
N GLU A 52 -29.93 -12.95 -24.02
CA GLU A 52 -28.70 -13.44 -24.62
C GLU A 52 -27.80 -12.27 -25.06
N PRO A 53 -26.49 -12.24 -24.67
CA PRO A 53 -25.66 -11.13 -25.04
C PRO A 53 -25.65 -11.00 -26.56
N ASP A 54 -26.31 -9.98 -27.06
CA ASP A 54 -26.38 -9.68 -28.48
C ASP A 54 -24.94 -9.42 -28.98
N PHE A 55 -24.37 -10.44 -29.61
CA PHE A 55 -23.08 -10.36 -30.28
C PHE A 55 -23.13 -9.53 -31.56
N SER A 56 -24.31 -9.04 -31.93
CA SER A 56 -24.58 -8.28 -33.16
C SER A 56 -24.28 -6.78 -33.02
N ASP A 57 -23.79 -6.30 -31.88
CA ASP A 57 -23.40 -4.91 -31.75
C ASP A 57 -22.13 -4.61 -32.56
N GLU A 58 -22.30 -4.44 -33.87
CA GLU A 58 -21.27 -4.06 -34.86
C GLU A 58 -20.58 -2.73 -34.49
N SER A 59 -21.13 -1.94 -33.57
CA SER A 59 -20.54 -0.69 -33.10
C SER A 59 -19.26 -0.92 -32.27
N VAL A 60 -19.07 -2.11 -31.74
CA VAL A 60 -17.93 -2.50 -30.91
C VAL A 60 -16.71 -2.95 -31.73
N PHE A 61 -17.00 -3.56 -32.89
CA PHE A 61 -15.97 -4.03 -33.81
C PHE A 61 -16.22 -3.37 -35.18
N PRO A 62 -15.55 -2.24 -35.48
CA PRO A 62 -15.72 -1.61 -36.78
C PRO A 62 -15.34 -2.63 -37.86
N SER A 63 -16.33 -2.99 -38.71
CA SER A 63 -16.09 -3.81 -39.89
C SER A 63 -15.09 -3.09 -40.80
N PHE A 64 -13.84 -3.57 -40.82
CA PHE A 64 -12.79 -2.98 -41.64
C PHE A 64 -13.05 -3.33 -43.10
N GLN A 65 -13.74 -2.43 -43.80
CA GLN A 65 -13.80 -2.51 -45.26
C GLN A 65 -12.39 -2.33 -45.82
N LYS A 66 -11.91 -3.34 -46.53
CA LYS A 66 -10.65 -3.38 -47.25
C LYS A 66 -10.66 -2.33 -48.35
N GLY A 67 -10.34 -1.08 -48.02
CA GLY A 67 -10.37 0.03 -48.98
C GLY A 67 -9.47 1.19 -48.55
N LYS A 68 -8.27 1.22 -49.14
CA LYS A 68 -7.45 2.39 -49.50
C LYS A 68 -7.41 3.62 -48.58
N ASN A 69 -6.18 3.87 -48.10
CA ASN A 69 -5.70 5.16 -47.57
C ASN A 69 -6.09 5.51 -46.12
N VAL A 70 -5.45 4.91 -45.14
CA VAL A 70 -5.28 5.61 -43.86
C VAL A 70 -3.87 5.35 -43.32
N ALA A 71 -2.95 6.21 -43.70
CA ALA A 71 -1.72 6.47 -42.95
C ALA A 71 -2.06 7.37 -41.74
N LYS A 72 -3.05 6.97 -40.93
CA LYS A 72 -3.28 7.54 -39.61
C LYS A 72 -2.62 6.56 -38.65
N ALA A 73 -1.80 7.07 -37.74
CA ALA A 73 -1.21 6.23 -36.70
C ALA A 73 -2.32 5.41 -36.03
N MET A 74 -2.41 4.12 -36.37
CA MET A 74 -3.42 3.24 -35.78
C MET A 74 -3.00 3.03 -34.32
N ASP A 75 -3.89 3.34 -33.41
CA ASP A 75 -3.70 3.04 -31.99
C ASP A 75 -3.57 1.52 -31.80
N ALA A 76 -2.64 1.09 -30.96
CA ALA A 76 -2.37 -0.32 -30.65
C ALA A 76 -3.68 -1.06 -30.28
N THR A 77 -4.57 -0.39 -29.57
CA THR A 77 -5.89 -0.92 -29.21
C THR A 77 -6.75 -1.25 -30.44
N GLN A 78 -6.74 -0.39 -31.48
CA GLN A 78 -7.49 -0.61 -32.70
C GLN A 78 -6.93 -1.77 -33.52
N ILE A 79 -5.61 -1.90 -33.57
CA ILE A 79 -4.94 -3.03 -34.25
C ILE A 79 -5.37 -4.34 -33.59
N TYR A 80 -5.24 -4.43 -32.27
CA TYR A 80 -5.60 -5.63 -31.51
C TYR A 80 -7.09 -6.00 -31.70
N LEU A 81 -8.01 -5.03 -31.57
CA LEU A 81 -9.45 -5.28 -31.75
C LEU A 81 -9.78 -5.74 -33.17
N SER A 82 -9.09 -5.25 -34.19
CA SER A 82 -9.29 -5.70 -35.58
C SER A 82 -8.83 -7.14 -35.80
N GLU A 83 -7.69 -7.53 -35.20
CA GLU A 83 -7.13 -8.89 -35.32
C GLU A 83 -8.02 -9.94 -34.64
N ILE A 84 -8.52 -9.65 -33.45
CA ILE A 84 -9.45 -10.56 -32.74
C ILE A 84 -10.73 -10.80 -33.54
N GLY A 85 -11.19 -9.78 -34.29
CA GLY A 85 -12.41 -9.85 -35.08
C GLY A 85 -12.38 -10.94 -36.19
N PHE A 86 -11.19 -11.38 -36.60
CA PHE A 86 -11.05 -12.42 -37.67
C PHE A 86 -11.31 -13.84 -37.16
N SER A 87 -11.22 -14.10 -35.87
CA SER A 87 -11.44 -15.45 -35.33
C SER A 87 -12.97 -15.76 -35.28
N PRO A 88 -13.42 -16.84 -35.93
CA PRO A 88 -14.82 -17.21 -35.87
C PRO A 88 -15.23 -17.70 -34.49
N LEU A 89 -16.48 -17.42 -34.11
CA LEU A 89 -17.08 -17.96 -32.90
C LEU A 89 -17.30 -19.48 -33.04
N LEU A 90 -17.14 -20.22 -31.96
CA LEU A 90 -17.38 -21.65 -31.91
C LEU A 90 -18.86 -21.95 -31.62
N SER A 91 -19.41 -22.99 -32.25
CA SER A 91 -20.69 -23.57 -31.87
C SER A 91 -20.57 -24.36 -30.57
N ALA A 92 -21.70 -24.68 -29.91
CA ALA A 92 -21.68 -25.47 -28.68
C ALA A 92 -21.04 -26.87 -28.86
N GLU A 93 -21.26 -27.50 -30.04
CA GLU A 93 -20.68 -28.79 -30.36
C GLU A 93 -19.14 -28.68 -30.56
N GLU A 94 -18.69 -27.61 -31.20
CA GLU A 94 -17.26 -27.32 -31.42
C GLU A 94 -16.55 -26.97 -30.09
N GLU A 95 -17.21 -26.23 -29.17
CA GLU A 95 -16.71 -25.97 -27.83
C GLU A 95 -16.41 -27.28 -27.10
N VAL A 96 -17.36 -28.23 -27.09
CA VAL A 96 -17.17 -29.56 -26.47
C VAL A 96 -16.05 -30.35 -27.15
N TYR A 97 -16.01 -30.34 -28.48
CA TYR A 97 -15.00 -31.07 -29.25
C TYR A 97 -13.59 -30.55 -28.99
N TYR A 98 -13.37 -29.24 -29.10
CA TYR A 98 -12.05 -28.65 -28.88
C TYR A 98 -11.63 -28.69 -27.40
N SER A 99 -12.59 -28.59 -26.47
CA SER A 99 -12.28 -28.75 -25.04
C SER A 99 -11.77 -30.14 -24.70
N LYS A 100 -12.40 -31.20 -25.23
CA LYS A 100 -11.94 -32.59 -25.04
C LYS A 100 -10.55 -32.81 -25.62
N LEU A 101 -10.26 -32.25 -26.78
CA LEU A 101 -8.91 -32.30 -27.38
C LEU A 101 -7.87 -31.50 -26.57
N ALA A 102 -8.24 -30.33 -26.06
CA ALA A 102 -7.36 -29.52 -25.21
C ALA A 102 -7.02 -30.24 -23.90
N LEU A 103 -7.98 -30.92 -23.28
CA LEU A 103 -7.75 -31.76 -22.07
C LEU A 103 -6.83 -32.96 -22.38
N SER A 104 -6.88 -33.51 -23.61
CA SER A 104 -5.95 -34.57 -24.03
C SER A 104 -4.52 -34.05 -24.36
N GLY A 105 -4.27 -32.73 -24.25
CA GLY A 105 -2.97 -32.12 -24.46
C GLY A 105 -2.73 -31.57 -25.87
N ASP A 106 -3.74 -31.50 -26.73
CA ASP A 106 -3.58 -30.91 -28.07
C ASP A 106 -3.44 -29.38 -28.01
N ILE A 107 -2.24 -28.90 -28.32
CA ILE A 107 -1.88 -27.47 -28.32
C ILE A 107 -2.69 -26.69 -29.38
N ALA A 108 -2.99 -27.31 -30.54
CA ALA A 108 -3.73 -26.64 -31.59
C ALA A 108 -5.20 -26.41 -31.20
N ALA A 109 -5.82 -27.38 -30.54
CA ALA A 109 -7.18 -27.25 -30.01
C ALA A 109 -7.25 -26.21 -28.90
N ARG A 110 -6.28 -26.22 -27.96
CA ARG A 110 -6.16 -25.20 -26.90
C ARG A 110 -6.03 -23.80 -27.49
N LYS A 111 -5.14 -23.60 -28.46
CA LYS A 111 -4.97 -22.32 -29.15
C LYS A 111 -6.26 -21.85 -29.80
N LYS A 112 -6.98 -22.74 -30.49
CA LYS A 112 -8.25 -22.45 -31.15
C LYS A 112 -9.31 -22.02 -30.16
N MET A 113 -9.44 -22.69 -29.00
CA MET A 113 -10.35 -22.33 -27.94
C MET A 113 -10.06 -20.93 -27.39
N ILE A 114 -8.80 -20.58 -27.17
CA ILE A 114 -8.41 -19.26 -26.67
C ILE A 114 -8.74 -18.18 -27.72
N GLU A 115 -8.25 -18.32 -28.96
CA GLU A 115 -8.43 -17.32 -30.03
C GLU A 115 -9.90 -17.01 -30.31
N SER A 116 -10.78 -18.02 -30.30
CA SER A 116 -12.21 -17.85 -30.56
C SER A 116 -12.94 -17.13 -29.43
N ASN A 117 -12.38 -17.09 -28.21
CA ASN A 117 -13.01 -16.48 -27.05
C ASN A 117 -12.37 -15.16 -26.59
N LEU A 118 -11.37 -14.61 -27.31
CA LEU A 118 -10.74 -13.32 -26.99
C LEU A 118 -11.77 -12.16 -26.98
N ARG A 119 -12.77 -12.21 -27.84
CA ARG A 119 -13.86 -11.20 -27.87
C ARG A 119 -14.63 -11.15 -26.56
N LEU A 120 -14.84 -12.28 -25.88
CA LEU A 120 -15.47 -12.35 -24.55
C LEU A 120 -14.63 -11.60 -23.51
N VAL A 121 -13.29 -11.78 -23.53
CA VAL A 121 -12.38 -11.07 -22.62
C VAL A 121 -12.53 -9.56 -22.79
N VAL A 122 -12.52 -9.06 -24.03
CA VAL A 122 -12.67 -7.62 -24.30
C VAL A 122 -13.99 -7.08 -23.75
N LYS A 123 -15.09 -7.82 -23.95
CA LYS A 123 -16.44 -7.43 -23.45
C LYS A 123 -16.43 -7.28 -21.92
N ILE A 124 -15.80 -8.23 -21.22
CA ILE A 124 -15.73 -8.20 -19.76
C ILE A 124 -14.79 -7.08 -19.31
N SER A 125 -13.59 -6.94 -19.88
CA SER A 125 -12.57 -5.95 -19.50
C SER A 125 -13.10 -4.51 -19.62
N ARG A 126 -13.97 -4.20 -20.58
CA ARG A 126 -14.60 -2.90 -20.74
C ARG A 126 -15.41 -2.45 -19.52
N ARG A 127 -16.00 -3.38 -18.76
CA ARG A 127 -16.74 -3.04 -17.53
C ARG A 127 -15.83 -2.57 -16.38
N TYR A 128 -14.53 -2.81 -16.50
CA TYR A 128 -13.51 -2.44 -15.51
C TYR A 128 -12.69 -1.20 -15.90
N LEU A 129 -13.07 -0.53 -17.00
CA LEU A 129 -12.46 0.75 -17.39
C LEU A 129 -12.54 1.78 -16.26
N ASN A 130 -11.55 2.66 -16.20
CA ASN A 130 -11.44 3.75 -15.21
C ASN A 130 -11.26 3.29 -13.75
N ARG A 131 -10.82 2.04 -13.54
CA ARG A 131 -10.51 1.51 -12.21
C ARG A 131 -9.01 1.51 -11.88
N GLY A 132 -8.19 2.24 -12.66
CA GLY A 132 -6.77 2.44 -12.41
C GLY A 132 -5.82 1.66 -13.32
N LEU A 133 -6.32 0.75 -14.16
CA LEU A 133 -5.54 0.06 -15.18
C LEU A 133 -6.01 0.46 -16.59
N PRO A 134 -5.12 0.58 -17.58
CA PRO A 134 -5.46 0.80 -18.98
C PRO A 134 -6.16 -0.44 -19.58
N LEU A 135 -6.94 -0.23 -20.64
CA LEU A 135 -7.76 -1.30 -21.26
C LEU A 135 -6.93 -2.48 -21.73
N LEU A 136 -5.78 -2.23 -22.34
CA LEU A 136 -4.93 -3.32 -22.84
C LEU A 136 -4.40 -4.21 -21.72
N ASP A 137 -4.00 -3.63 -20.58
CA ASP A 137 -3.54 -4.40 -19.41
C ASP A 137 -4.69 -5.22 -18.81
N LEU A 138 -5.91 -4.65 -18.75
CA LEU A 138 -7.10 -5.40 -18.30
C LEU A 138 -7.41 -6.57 -19.23
N ILE A 139 -7.21 -6.42 -20.54
CA ILE A 139 -7.39 -7.49 -21.51
C ILE A 139 -6.34 -8.59 -21.32
N GLU A 140 -5.07 -8.23 -21.14
CA GLU A 140 -4.01 -9.23 -20.96
C GLU A 140 -4.20 -10.02 -19.66
N GLU A 141 -4.56 -9.37 -18.56
CA GLU A 141 -4.91 -10.06 -17.32
C GLU A 141 -6.16 -10.96 -17.50
N GLY A 142 -7.16 -10.48 -18.27
CA GLY A 142 -8.31 -11.29 -18.64
C GLY A 142 -7.96 -12.48 -19.53
N ASN A 143 -6.99 -12.34 -20.43
CA ASN A 143 -6.48 -13.44 -21.26
C ASN A 143 -5.79 -14.53 -20.42
N LEU A 144 -5.07 -14.14 -19.35
CA LEU A 144 -4.54 -15.10 -18.38
C LEU A 144 -5.65 -15.89 -17.69
N GLY A 145 -6.75 -15.22 -17.33
CA GLY A 145 -7.96 -15.86 -16.80
C GLY A 145 -8.60 -16.82 -17.81
N LEU A 146 -8.71 -16.40 -19.06
CA LEU A 146 -9.25 -17.25 -20.14
C LEU A 146 -8.39 -18.51 -20.34
N MET A 147 -7.08 -18.39 -20.33
CA MET A 147 -6.17 -19.55 -20.45
C MET A 147 -6.38 -20.56 -19.32
N LYS A 148 -6.50 -20.09 -18.09
CA LYS A 148 -6.83 -20.95 -16.93
C LYS A 148 -8.22 -21.60 -17.06
N ALA A 149 -9.20 -20.88 -17.60
CA ALA A 149 -10.53 -21.43 -17.86
C ALA A 149 -10.47 -22.56 -18.88
N VAL A 150 -9.72 -22.42 -19.99
CA VAL A 150 -9.56 -23.47 -21.01
C VAL A 150 -8.89 -24.74 -20.44
N GLU A 151 -7.92 -24.58 -19.53
CA GLU A 151 -7.24 -25.71 -18.89
C GLU A 151 -8.11 -26.50 -17.92
N LYS A 152 -9.06 -25.82 -17.25
CA LYS A 152 -9.86 -26.41 -16.17
C LYS A 152 -11.32 -26.70 -16.56
N PHE A 153 -11.72 -26.33 -17.77
CA PHE A 153 -13.11 -26.52 -18.20
C PHE A 153 -13.44 -27.98 -18.49
N ASP A 154 -14.49 -28.49 -17.87
CA ASP A 154 -15.03 -29.82 -18.07
C ASP A 154 -16.29 -29.76 -18.98
N PRO A 155 -16.20 -30.21 -20.24
CA PRO A 155 -17.32 -30.15 -21.18
C PRO A 155 -18.47 -31.14 -20.86
N ASP A 156 -18.23 -32.16 -20.04
CA ASP A 156 -19.23 -33.19 -19.72
C ASP A 156 -20.27 -32.71 -18.68
N ARG A 157 -20.04 -31.56 -18.05
CA ARG A 157 -20.98 -30.91 -17.12
C ARG A 157 -22.19 -30.22 -17.81
N GLY A 158 -22.18 -30.07 -19.12
CA GLY A 158 -23.32 -29.55 -19.91
C GLY A 158 -23.48 -28.02 -19.92
N PHE A 159 -22.58 -27.28 -19.26
CA PHE A 159 -22.60 -25.80 -19.31
C PHE A 159 -21.83 -25.26 -20.51
N ARG A 160 -22.22 -24.05 -20.97
CA ARG A 160 -21.46 -23.33 -22.00
C ARG A 160 -20.11 -22.87 -21.46
N PHE A 161 -19.08 -22.94 -22.30
CA PHE A 161 -17.73 -22.47 -21.95
C PHE A 161 -17.72 -21.01 -21.50
N SER A 162 -18.49 -20.14 -22.16
CA SER A 162 -18.57 -18.71 -21.85
C SER A 162 -18.98 -18.43 -20.41
N THR A 163 -19.90 -19.21 -19.82
CA THR A 163 -20.35 -19.07 -18.44
C THR A 163 -19.22 -19.34 -17.48
N TYR A 164 -18.49 -20.43 -17.66
CA TYR A 164 -17.33 -20.80 -16.83
C TYR A 164 -16.15 -19.83 -16.99
N ALA A 165 -15.82 -19.45 -18.23
CA ALA A 165 -14.73 -18.54 -18.53
C ALA A 165 -14.97 -17.14 -17.95
N THR A 166 -16.21 -16.65 -17.92
CA THR A 166 -16.54 -15.34 -17.37
C THR A 166 -16.11 -15.20 -15.91
N TRP A 167 -16.27 -16.25 -15.11
CA TRP A 167 -15.84 -16.26 -13.71
C TRP A 167 -14.29 -16.11 -13.59
N TRP A 168 -13.53 -16.92 -14.34
CA TRP A 168 -12.07 -16.85 -14.32
C TRP A 168 -11.53 -15.52 -14.83
N ILE A 169 -12.10 -15.00 -15.91
CA ILE A 169 -11.70 -13.70 -16.48
C ILE A 169 -11.95 -12.59 -15.45
N ARG A 170 -13.14 -12.57 -14.84
CA ARG A 170 -13.51 -11.58 -13.84
C ARG A 170 -12.56 -11.64 -12.64
N GLN A 171 -12.36 -12.83 -12.08
CA GLN A 171 -11.50 -13.06 -10.92
C GLN A 171 -10.06 -12.58 -11.16
N THR A 172 -9.50 -12.87 -12.35
CA THR A 172 -8.14 -12.48 -12.68
C THR A 172 -8.01 -10.97 -12.83
N ILE A 173 -8.95 -10.32 -13.52
CA ILE A 173 -8.99 -8.87 -13.68
C ILE A 173 -9.13 -8.17 -12.31
N GLU A 174 -10.04 -8.61 -11.45
CA GLU A 174 -10.24 -8.02 -10.12
C GLU A 174 -8.99 -8.17 -9.25
N ARG A 175 -8.34 -9.34 -9.30
CA ARG A 175 -7.07 -9.58 -8.61
C ARG A 175 -5.97 -8.66 -9.14
N ALA A 176 -5.86 -8.46 -10.45
CA ALA A 176 -4.89 -7.56 -11.06
C ALA A 176 -5.13 -6.11 -10.62
N ILE A 177 -6.38 -5.65 -10.61
CA ILE A 177 -6.75 -4.32 -10.12
C ILE A 177 -6.31 -4.14 -8.66
N MET A 178 -6.62 -5.09 -7.77
CA MET A 178 -6.22 -5.01 -6.36
C MET A 178 -4.71 -4.97 -6.15
N ASN A 179 -3.94 -5.65 -7.01
CA ASN A 179 -2.50 -5.79 -6.87
C ASN A 179 -1.69 -4.66 -7.52
N GLN A 180 -2.19 -4.05 -8.60
CA GLN A 180 -1.37 -3.21 -9.49
C GLN A 180 -1.81 -1.73 -9.50
N THR A 181 -3.01 -1.39 -9.05
CA THR A 181 -3.54 -0.02 -9.18
C THR A 181 -2.95 0.96 -8.17
N ARG A 182 -2.41 0.48 -7.06
CA ARG A 182 -1.88 1.34 -6.00
C ARG A 182 -0.37 1.48 -6.12
N THR A 183 0.14 2.69 -5.94
CA THR A 183 1.59 2.98 -5.89
C THR A 183 2.26 2.21 -4.76
N ILE A 184 1.63 2.15 -3.59
CA ILE A 184 2.05 1.30 -2.48
C ILE A 184 1.12 0.09 -2.47
N ARG A 185 1.67 -1.08 -2.81
CA ARG A 185 0.92 -2.33 -2.86
C ARG A 185 0.39 -2.71 -1.47
N LEU A 186 -0.91 -2.95 -1.38
CA LEU A 186 -1.54 -3.49 -0.18
C LEU A 186 -1.83 -5.00 -0.35
N PRO A 187 -1.78 -5.79 0.73
CA PRO A 187 -2.22 -7.18 0.71
C PRO A 187 -3.70 -7.30 0.32
N ILE A 188 -4.07 -8.39 -0.36
CA ILE A 188 -5.44 -8.57 -0.89
C ILE A 188 -6.50 -8.58 0.23
N HIS A 189 -6.21 -9.19 1.39
CA HIS A 189 -7.13 -9.22 2.52
C HIS A 189 -7.46 -7.82 3.03
N VAL A 190 -6.45 -6.94 3.14
CA VAL A 190 -6.63 -5.53 3.54
C VAL A 190 -7.50 -4.78 2.55
N VAL A 191 -7.27 -4.97 1.23
CA VAL A 191 -8.10 -4.35 0.18
C VAL A 191 -9.54 -4.86 0.24
N LYS A 192 -9.76 -6.16 0.50
CA LYS A 192 -11.11 -6.72 0.64
C LYS A 192 -11.84 -6.11 1.85
N GLU A 193 -11.18 -6.02 3.01
CA GLU A 193 -11.77 -5.40 4.21
C GLU A 193 -12.07 -3.92 3.98
N LEU A 194 -11.14 -3.17 3.39
CA LEU A 194 -11.37 -1.77 3.02
C LEU A 194 -12.59 -1.61 2.11
N ASN A 195 -12.76 -2.50 1.12
CA ASN A 195 -13.93 -2.47 0.24
C ASN A 195 -15.25 -2.74 0.97
N ILE A 196 -15.23 -3.57 2.04
CA ILE A 196 -16.42 -3.79 2.90
C ILE A 196 -16.77 -2.49 3.60
N TYR A 197 -15.80 -1.78 4.21
CA TYR A 197 -16.05 -0.51 4.90
C TYR A 197 -16.50 0.59 3.94
N LEU A 198 -15.91 0.70 2.77
CA LEU A 198 -16.35 1.66 1.74
C LEU A 198 -17.75 1.36 1.22
N ARG A 199 -18.16 0.09 1.16
CA ARG A 199 -19.53 -0.30 0.81
C ARG A 199 -20.50 0.08 1.92
N ALA A 200 -20.16 -0.20 3.17
CA ALA A 200 -20.93 0.20 4.33
C ALA A 200 -21.10 1.74 4.40
N ALA A 201 -20.02 2.48 4.19
CA ALA A 201 -20.06 3.94 4.12
C ALA A 201 -21.03 4.45 3.04
N ARG A 202 -20.99 3.89 1.83
CA ARG A 202 -21.93 4.27 0.76
C ARG A 202 -23.39 3.97 1.11
N GLN A 203 -23.65 2.84 1.76
CA GLN A 203 -25.00 2.49 2.21
C GLN A 203 -25.50 3.42 3.32
N LEU A 204 -24.63 3.82 4.24
CA LEU A 204 -24.93 4.80 5.27
C LEU A 204 -25.20 6.19 4.67
N THR A 205 -24.38 6.66 3.75
CA THR A 205 -24.56 7.93 3.04
C THR A 205 -25.93 7.99 2.32
N GLN A 206 -26.43 6.85 1.82
CA GLN A 206 -27.76 6.80 1.21
C GLN A 206 -28.92 6.86 2.20
N LYS A 207 -28.67 6.53 3.49
CA LYS A 207 -29.68 6.49 4.54
C LYS A 207 -29.63 7.72 5.45
N LEU A 208 -28.45 8.30 5.61
CA LEU A 208 -28.17 9.46 6.43
C LEU A 208 -28.07 10.70 5.54
N ASP A 209 -28.42 11.87 6.08
CA ASP A 209 -28.29 13.16 5.37
C ASP A 209 -26.89 13.77 5.49
N HIS A 210 -25.89 13.03 6.05
CA HIS A 210 -24.51 13.46 6.25
C HIS A 210 -23.50 12.35 5.88
N GLU A 211 -22.22 12.70 5.77
CA GLU A 211 -21.15 11.71 5.60
C GLU A 211 -20.99 10.88 6.88
N PRO A 212 -20.97 9.53 6.76
CA PRO A 212 -20.89 8.64 7.90
C PRO A 212 -19.54 8.78 8.63
N SER A 213 -19.58 8.83 9.95
CA SER A 213 -18.39 8.79 10.80
C SER A 213 -17.78 7.38 10.85
N ALA A 214 -16.50 7.28 11.28
CA ALA A 214 -15.84 5.99 11.46
C ALA A 214 -16.57 5.12 12.52
N GLU A 215 -17.18 5.75 13.52
CA GLU A 215 -17.98 5.09 14.57
C GLU A 215 -19.24 4.43 14.00
N GLU A 216 -19.97 5.14 13.15
CA GLU A 216 -21.19 4.62 12.49
C GLU A 216 -20.88 3.47 11.53
N ILE A 217 -19.73 3.53 10.84
CA ILE A 217 -19.26 2.45 9.97
C ILE A 217 -18.88 1.23 10.81
N ALA A 218 -18.17 1.45 11.95
CA ALA A 218 -17.76 0.40 12.87
C ALA A 218 -18.98 -0.33 13.47
N GLU A 219 -20.02 0.42 13.86
CA GLU A 219 -21.27 -0.14 14.37
C GLU A 219 -22.00 -0.97 13.30
N MET A 220 -22.05 -0.47 12.05
CA MET A 220 -22.71 -1.18 10.96
C MET A 220 -22.03 -2.50 10.57
N VAL A 221 -20.68 -2.54 10.65
CA VAL A 221 -19.87 -3.71 10.24
C VAL A 221 -19.56 -4.63 11.42
N ASP A 222 -19.88 -4.23 12.67
CA ASP A 222 -19.57 -4.95 13.91
C ASP A 222 -18.05 -5.21 14.07
N LYS A 223 -17.25 -4.15 13.91
CA LYS A 223 -15.79 -4.17 14.02
C LYS A 223 -15.27 -3.10 14.97
N PRO A 224 -14.08 -3.29 15.58
CA PRO A 224 -13.47 -2.28 16.45
C PRO A 224 -13.21 -0.96 15.69
N LEU A 225 -13.47 0.18 16.36
CA LEU A 225 -13.27 1.51 15.77
C LEU A 225 -11.82 1.73 15.30
N GLU A 226 -10.84 1.30 16.12
CA GLU A 226 -9.42 1.45 15.80
C GLU A 226 -9.01 0.80 14.48
N ASP A 227 -9.57 -0.37 14.15
CA ASP A 227 -9.28 -1.08 12.92
C ASP A 227 -9.93 -0.39 11.72
N VAL A 228 -11.15 0.13 11.89
CA VAL A 228 -11.85 0.88 10.85
C VAL A 228 -11.12 2.18 10.52
N GLU A 229 -10.67 2.95 11.52
CA GLU A 229 -9.91 4.18 11.33
C GLU A 229 -8.58 3.92 10.61
N LYS A 230 -7.81 2.90 11.06
CA LYS A 230 -6.55 2.52 10.42
C LYS A 230 -6.74 2.16 8.96
N LEU A 231 -7.77 1.36 8.65
CA LEU A 231 -8.01 0.91 7.27
C LEU A 231 -8.58 2.01 6.38
N LEU A 232 -9.41 2.92 6.91
CA LEU A 232 -9.88 4.09 6.16
C LEU A 232 -8.72 5.04 5.82
N GLY A 233 -7.75 5.24 6.73
CA GLY A 233 -6.54 6.01 6.47
C GLY A 233 -5.69 5.44 5.33
N LEU A 234 -5.72 4.12 5.08
CA LEU A 234 -5.04 3.50 3.94
C LEU A 234 -5.72 3.79 2.59
N ASN A 235 -6.92 4.39 2.60
CA ASN A 235 -7.61 4.76 1.35
C ASN A 235 -7.06 6.03 0.70
N ASP A 236 -6.23 6.79 1.42
CA ASP A 236 -5.64 8.02 0.91
C ASP A 236 -4.81 7.76 -0.34
N LYS A 237 -5.01 8.61 -1.34
CA LYS A 237 -4.30 8.51 -2.60
C LYS A 237 -2.95 9.21 -2.50
N VAL A 238 -1.91 8.50 -2.88
CA VAL A 238 -0.57 9.07 -3.04
C VAL A 238 -0.54 9.91 -4.33
N THR A 239 -0.07 11.16 -4.22
CA THR A 239 0.13 12.07 -5.35
C THR A 239 1.61 12.35 -5.57
N SER A 240 1.99 12.77 -6.79
CA SER A 240 3.35 13.15 -7.08
C SER A 240 3.68 14.50 -6.43
N VAL A 241 4.85 14.61 -5.82
CA VAL A 241 5.38 15.88 -5.28
C VAL A 241 5.80 16.87 -6.36
N ASP A 242 6.07 16.38 -7.58
CA ASP A 242 6.43 17.21 -8.74
C ASP A 242 5.20 17.80 -9.45
N THR A 243 4.00 17.59 -8.91
CA THR A 243 2.78 18.16 -9.48
C THR A 243 2.84 19.69 -9.44
N PRO A 244 2.67 20.38 -10.58
CA PRO A 244 2.67 21.84 -10.61
C PRO A 244 1.47 22.41 -9.86
N ILE A 245 1.71 23.46 -9.06
CA ILE A 245 0.67 24.15 -8.30
C ILE A 245 0.29 25.44 -9.02
N GLY A 246 -0.99 25.55 -9.39
CA GLY A 246 -1.54 26.76 -10.01
C GLY A 246 -1.15 26.93 -11.48
N PHE A 247 -1.14 28.20 -11.94
CA PHE A 247 -0.84 28.55 -13.33
C PHE A 247 0.65 28.77 -13.59
N GLU A 248 1.49 28.72 -12.56
CA GLU A 248 2.94 28.90 -12.69
C GLU A 248 3.60 27.54 -12.90
N GLU A 249 4.06 27.26 -14.11
CA GLU A 249 4.69 25.97 -14.48
C GLU A 249 5.99 25.67 -13.70
N ASN A 250 6.53 26.65 -12.97
CA ASN A 250 7.83 26.54 -12.28
C ASN A 250 7.72 26.23 -10.78
N LYS A 251 6.51 26.11 -10.21
CA LYS A 251 6.33 25.78 -8.78
C LYS A 251 5.71 24.40 -8.64
N SER A 252 6.43 23.51 -7.99
CA SER A 252 5.96 22.16 -7.65
C SER A 252 5.36 22.12 -6.24
N LEU A 253 4.61 21.07 -5.95
CA LEU A 253 4.13 20.78 -4.59
C LEU A 253 5.31 20.68 -3.61
N LEU A 254 6.46 20.15 -4.08
CA LEU A 254 7.68 20.01 -3.30
C LEU A 254 8.16 21.36 -2.72
N ASP A 255 8.05 22.46 -3.51
CA ASP A 255 8.50 23.79 -3.08
C ASP A 255 7.64 24.38 -1.95
N THR A 256 6.47 23.82 -1.70
CA THR A 256 5.53 24.27 -0.65
C THR A 256 5.68 23.49 0.64
N ILE A 257 6.25 22.28 0.59
CA ILE A 257 6.44 21.43 1.75
C ILE A 257 7.62 21.97 2.56
N ALA A 258 7.37 22.32 3.84
CA ALA A 258 8.43 22.77 4.75
C ALA A 258 9.33 21.60 5.15
N ASP A 259 10.63 21.84 5.25
CA ASP A 259 11.57 20.88 5.84
C ASP A 259 11.50 20.97 7.36
N GLU A 260 10.94 19.92 7.99
CA GLU A 260 10.80 19.82 9.45
C GLU A 260 12.14 19.72 10.17
N ASN A 261 13.21 19.31 9.49
CA ASN A 261 14.55 19.23 10.05
C ASN A 261 15.34 20.53 9.89
N SER A 262 14.79 21.52 9.23
CA SER A 262 15.41 22.83 9.05
C SER A 262 15.43 23.58 10.39
N VAL A 263 16.61 23.77 10.93
CA VAL A 263 16.79 24.49 12.20
C VAL A 263 16.58 25.98 11.98
N ASN A 264 15.73 26.59 12.77
CA ASN A 264 15.46 28.02 12.71
C ASN A 264 16.74 28.80 13.08
N PRO A 265 17.23 29.73 12.23
CA PRO A 265 18.41 30.53 12.54
C PRO A 265 18.33 31.31 13.86
N ALA A 266 17.14 31.70 14.28
CA ALA A 266 16.92 32.36 15.57
C ALA A 266 17.18 31.41 16.75
N GLU A 267 16.75 30.15 16.65
CA GLU A 267 17.02 29.13 17.66
C GLU A 267 18.51 28.81 17.76
N LEU A 268 19.20 28.68 16.60
CA LEU A 268 20.65 28.49 16.58
C LEU A 268 21.41 29.60 17.29
N LEU A 269 21.04 30.87 17.03
CA LEU A 269 21.63 32.03 17.72
C LEU A 269 21.34 32.02 19.22
N THR A 270 20.14 31.63 19.62
CA THR A 270 19.77 31.51 21.03
C THR A 270 20.60 30.44 21.72
N ASP A 271 20.76 29.26 21.08
CA ASP A 271 21.59 28.17 21.62
C ASP A 271 23.08 28.55 21.73
N GLU A 272 23.60 29.26 20.72
CA GLU A 272 25.01 29.74 20.74
C GLU A 272 25.22 30.78 21.83
N ASN A 273 24.28 31.71 22.00
CA ASN A 273 24.31 32.69 23.09
C ASN A 273 24.23 32.00 24.45
N LEU A 274 23.32 31.05 24.64
CA LEU A 274 23.21 30.26 25.87
C LEU A 274 24.51 29.51 26.17
N ARG A 275 25.11 28.89 25.15
CA ARG A 275 26.40 28.20 25.28
C ARG A 275 27.51 29.14 25.75
N THR A 276 27.59 30.31 25.14
CA THR A 276 28.56 31.35 25.52
C THR A 276 28.33 31.86 26.96
N HIS A 277 27.08 32.07 27.34
CA HIS A 277 26.71 32.44 28.71
C HIS A 277 27.10 31.37 29.73
N ILE A 278 26.80 30.10 29.43
CA ILE A 278 27.19 28.98 30.30
C ILE A 278 28.70 28.88 30.42
N GLU A 279 29.49 29.06 29.37
CA GLU A 279 30.93 29.04 29.40
C GLU A 279 31.51 30.18 30.26
N ASN A 280 30.92 31.37 30.19
CA ASN A 280 31.30 32.51 31.02
C ASN A 280 31.01 32.25 32.52
N LEU A 281 29.79 31.73 32.84
CA LEU A 281 29.38 31.40 34.20
C LEU A 281 30.21 30.24 34.80
N LEU A 282 30.61 29.29 33.96
CA LEU A 282 31.58 28.25 34.40
C LEU A 282 32.92 28.85 34.78
N GLY A 283 33.34 29.96 34.18
CA GLY A 283 34.54 30.69 34.54
C GLY A 283 34.51 31.31 35.93
N GLU A 284 33.34 31.62 36.47
CA GLU A 284 33.16 32.20 37.83
C GLU A 284 33.20 31.17 38.97
N LEU A 285 33.16 29.86 38.63
CA LEU A 285 33.28 28.78 39.62
C LEU A 285 34.73 28.53 40.07
N SER A 286 34.91 27.93 41.24
CA SER A 286 36.23 27.48 41.69
C SER A 286 36.81 26.42 40.76
N GLU A 287 38.13 26.32 40.66
CA GLU A 287 38.84 25.42 39.74
C GLU A 287 38.38 23.95 39.88
N ASN A 288 38.22 23.49 41.10
CA ASN A 288 37.76 22.13 41.40
C ASN A 288 36.29 21.90 40.93
N GLN A 289 35.43 22.90 41.10
CA GLN A 289 34.04 22.84 40.64
C GLN A 289 33.96 22.86 39.11
N GLN A 290 34.75 23.67 38.43
CA GLN A 290 34.84 23.70 36.97
C GLN A 290 35.26 22.35 36.40
N GLN A 291 36.32 21.74 36.97
CA GLN A 291 36.81 20.43 36.51
C GLN A 291 35.77 19.32 36.69
N VAL A 292 35.07 19.30 37.82
CA VAL A 292 34.01 18.31 38.08
C VAL A 292 32.87 18.47 37.10
N ILE A 293 32.38 19.70 36.89
CA ILE A 293 31.24 19.97 35.97
C ILE A 293 31.65 19.69 34.53
N ALA A 294 32.84 20.16 34.09
CA ALA A 294 33.27 19.97 32.70
C ALA A 294 33.38 18.48 32.35
N ARG A 295 33.95 17.63 33.17
CA ARG A 295 34.05 16.18 32.91
C ARG A 295 32.71 15.45 33.06
N ARG A 296 31.92 15.88 34.05
CA ARG A 296 30.62 15.23 34.28
C ARG A 296 29.64 15.42 33.12
N PHE A 297 29.59 16.62 32.52
CA PHE A 297 28.68 16.99 31.48
C PHE A 297 29.29 17.02 30.07
N GLY A 298 30.57 16.75 29.92
CA GLY A 298 31.23 16.74 28.63
C GLY A 298 31.46 18.15 28.06
N LEU A 299 31.79 19.13 28.91
CA LEU A 299 32.05 20.51 28.49
C LEU A 299 33.54 20.74 28.26
N ARG A 300 33.89 21.81 27.53
CA ARG A 300 35.29 22.20 27.23
C ARG A 300 36.13 21.09 26.56
N GLY A 301 35.52 20.22 25.77
CA GLY A 301 36.19 19.16 25.04
C GLY A 301 36.41 17.87 25.84
N PHE A 302 35.87 17.75 27.03
CA PHE A 302 35.85 16.49 27.79
C PHE A 302 34.68 15.62 27.35
N GLU A 303 34.81 14.30 27.43
CA GLU A 303 33.72 13.37 27.28
C GLU A 303 32.88 13.27 28.56
N LYS A 304 31.58 12.98 28.41
CA LYS A 304 30.67 12.81 29.54
C LYS A 304 31.07 11.58 30.36
N ALA A 305 31.45 11.77 31.64
CA ALA A 305 31.93 10.70 32.52
C ALA A 305 31.00 10.49 33.73
N THR A 306 31.09 9.31 34.33
CA THR A 306 30.38 8.96 35.57
C THR A 306 31.06 9.60 36.79
N LEU A 307 30.34 9.72 37.92
CA LEU A 307 30.93 10.28 39.17
C LEU A 307 32.16 9.50 39.69
N GLU A 308 32.21 8.22 39.38
CA GLU A 308 33.29 7.34 39.77
C GLU A 308 34.56 7.57 38.91
N GLU A 309 34.36 7.69 37.60
CA GLU A 309 35.42 7.99 36.63
C GLU A 309 36.01 9.37 36.87
N VAL A 310 35.17 10.39 37.06
CA VAL A 310 35.59 11.74 37.42
C VAL A 310 36.38 11.70 38.74
N GLY A 311 35.92 10.90 39.72
CA GLY A 311 36.63 10.73 40.99
C GLY A 311 38.03 10.13 40.83
N LYS A 312 38.20 9.15 39.96
CA LYS A 312 39.48 8.53 39.62
C LYS A 312 40.44 9.51 38.95
N GLU A 313 39.93 10.34 38.03
CA GLU A 313 40.75 11.34 37.32
C GLU A 313 41.25 12.48 38.24
N ILE A 314 40.41 12.95 39.17
CA ILE A 314 40.69 14.08 40.04
C ILE A 314 41.29 13.61 41.40
N ASN A 315 41.45 12.30 41.62
CA ASN A 315 41.87 11.70 42.87
C ASN A 315 40.98 12.03 44.09
N LEU A 316 39.66 12.04 43.86
CA LEU A 316 38.61 12.27 44.86
C LEU A 316 37.69 11.07 45.00
N THR A 317 37.07 10.93 46.18
CA THR A 317 36.03 9.89 46.36
C THR A 317 34.76 10.27 45.61
N ARG A 318 34.01 9.26 45.12
CA ARG A 318 32.71 9.43 44.44
C ARG A 318 31.77 10.37 45.20
N GLU A 319 31.66 10.22 46.51
CA GLU A 319 30.82 11.06 47.36
C GLU A 319 31.28 12.51 47.39
N ARG A 320 32.61 12.75 47.43
CA ARG A 320 33.16 14.10 47.39
C ARG A 320 32.90 14.78 46.05
N VAL A 321 33.01 14.06 44.95
CA VAL A 321 32.65 14.55 43.61
C VAL A 321 31.18 14.92 43.57
N ARG A 322 30.27 14.09 44.15
CA ARG A 322 28.84 14.37 44.23
C ARG A 322 28.55 15.66 45.03
N GLN A 323 29.24 15.85 46.17
CA GLN A 323 29.08 17.08 46.95
C GLN A 323 29.52 18.32 46.18
N ILE A 324 30.69 18.28 45.52
CA ILE A 324 31.21 19.37 44.72
C ILE A 324 30.24 19.67 43.53
N GLN A 325 29.69 18.64 42.89
CA GLN A 325 28.69 18.82 41.85
C GLN A 325 27.44 19.56 42.33
N VAL A 326 26.86 19.15 43.49
CA VAL A 326 25.66 19.78 44.05
C VAL A 326 25.96 21.24 44.43
N GLU A 327 27.10 21.51 45.04
CA GLU A 327 27.54 22.88 45.41
C GLU A 327 27.73 23.74 44.15
N ALA A 328 28.38 23.20 43.12
CA ALA A 328 28.62 23.91 41.86
C ALA A 328 27.31 24.24 41.13
N LEU A 329 26.36 23.28 41.03
CA LEU A 329 25.06 23.51 40.43
C LEU A 329 24.23 24.54 41.22
N LYS A 330 24.31 24.54 42.57
CA LYS A 330 23.65 25.55 43.39
C LYS A 330 24.23 26.95 43.19
N THR A 331 25.55 27.04 43.05
CA THR A 331 26.25 28.31 42.74
C THR A 331 25.91 28.81 41.36
N LEU A 332 25.90 27.95 40.35
CA LEU A 332 25.49 28.29 38.98
C LEU A 332 24.04 28.79 38.92
N ARG A 333 23.14 28.13 39.62
CA ARG A 333 21.74 28.56 39.71
C ARG A 333 21.61 29.98 40.28
N GLY A 334 22.34 30.27 41.36
CA GLY A 334 22.36 31.60 41.97
C GLY A 334 23.02 32.66 41.05
N LEU A 335 23.98 32.30 40.20
CA LEU A 335 24.56 33.19 39.20
C LEU A 335 23.58 33.44 38.04
N LEU A 336 22.87 32.42 37.54
CA LEU A 336 21.84 32.55 36.51
C LEU A 336 20.69 33.49 36.97
N GLU A 337 20.21 33.34 38.22
CA GLU A 337 19.20 34.20 38.80
C GLU A 337 19.66 35.68 38.87
N LYS A 338 20.93 35.93 39.13
CA LYS A 338 21.52 37.30 39.14
C LYS A 338 21.61 37.91 37.73
N VAL A 339 21.82 37.10 36.71
CA VAL A 339 21.85 37.53 35.30
C VAL A 339 20.43 37.75 34.75
N GLY A 340 19.39 37.36 35.53
CA GLY A 340 17.99 37.55 35.13
C GLY A 340 17.44 36.45 34.22
N LEU A 341 18.17 35.36 34.04
CA LEU A 341 17.67 34.18 33.31
C LEU A 341 16.86 33.31 34.25
N THR A 342 15.56 33.22 34.01
CA THR A 342 14.64 32.36 34.77
C THR A 342 14.51 30.98 34.13
N GLN A 343 13.92 30.04 34.86
CA GLN A 343 13.70 28.71 34.34
C GLN A 343 12.73 28.69 33.14
N GLU A 344 11.84 29.71 33.04
CA GLU A 344 10.90 29.89 31.96
C GLU A 344 11.55 30.40 30.66
N ASP A 345 12.72 31.06 30.77
CA ASP A 345 13.47 31.57 29.61
C ASP A 345 14.39 30.49 28.99
N LEU A 346 14.56 29.34 29.67
CA LEU A 346 15.46 28.26 29.27
C LEU A 346 14.73 27.03 28.67
N PHE A 347 13.44 26.97 28.81
CA PHE A 347 12.54 25.91 28.34
C PHE A 347 11.26 26.50 27.74
#